data_d4ec19ddee7b36b085b5226e5ba7562a
#
_entry.id   d4ec19ddee7b36b085b5226e5ba7562a
#
_cell.length_a   1.000
_cell.length_b   1.000
_cell.length_c   1.000
_cell.angle_alpha   90.00
_cell.angle_beta   90.00
_cell.angle_gamma   90.00
#
_symmetry.space_group_name_H-M   'P 1'
#
loop_
_entity.id
_entity.type
_entity.pdbx_description
1 polymer ?
#
loop_
_entity_poly.entity_id
_entity_poly.type
_entity_poly.pdbx_seq_one_letter_code
_entity_poly.pdbx_strand_id
1 'polypeptide(L)'
;MRKHLILMTVAATLLTSCGGSKTTTAEAEKFDYTVEQFADLQILRYKVPGFEELTLKQKELIYYLTEAALEGRDILFDQNGKYNLRIRRMLEAVYTNYQGDKTTPDFKNMEVYLKRVWFSNGIHHHYGTEKFVPNFSQEFLKQAVLGLDAKLLPLEKGQTADQLCAELFPVIFDPAVMPKRVNQADGEDLVLTSACNYYDGVTQKEAERFYSCLLYTSPSPRDCS
;
A
#
# COMPACT_ATOMS: atom_id res chain seq x y z
N MET A 1 48.87 -73.93 -9.91
CA MET A 1 49.84 -73.88 -8.76
C MET A 1 49.19 -73.09 -7.63
N ARG A 2 48.88 -73.79 -6.58
CA ARG A 2 49.04 -73.46 -5.13
C ARG A 2 48.25 -72.18 -4.63
N LYS A 3 47.14 -72.43 -3.89
CA LYS A 3 47.07 -72.64 -2.39
C LYS A 3 47.23 -71.33 -1.68
N HIS A 4 46.39 -70.91 -0.73
CA HIS A 4 45.77 -71.42 0.50
C HIS A 4 44.65 -70.42 0.89
N LEU A 5 43.43 -70.71 1.23
CA LEU A 5 42.88 -71.35 2.44
C LEU A 5 43.30 -70.69 3.76
N ILE A 6 42.37 -70.24 4.49
CA ILE A 6 42.16 -70.23 5.97
C ILE A 6 41.18 -69.07 6.26
N LEU A 7 39.94 -69.27 6.58
CA LEU A 7 39.23 -69.88 7.72
C LEU A 7 39.41 -69.08 9.05
N MET A 8 38.32 -68.85 9.66
CA MET A 8 37.98 -68.55 11.08
C MET A 8 37.51 -67.12 11.33
N THR A 9 36.52 -66.79 12.12
CA THR A 9 35.53 -67.53 12.94
C THR A 9 34.50 -66.55 13.41
N VAL A 10 33.30 -66.98 13.47
CA VAL A 10 32.15 -66.54 14.27
C VAL A 10 32.51 -65.76 15.55
N ALA A 11 31.90 -64.59 15.69
CA ALA A 11 31.50 -64.08 17.02
C ALA A 11 30.17 -63.34 16.91
N ALA A 12 29.12 -64.02 17.28
CA ALA A 12 27.82 -63.40 17.53
C ALA A 12 27.91 -62.61 18.82
N THR A 13 27.57 -61.31 18.70
CA THR A 13 27.19 -60.55 19.90
C THR A 13 25.87 -59.87 19.63
N LEU A 14 24.86 -60.44 20.26
CA LEU A 14 23.59 -59.83 20.55
C LEU A 14 23.83 -58.54 21.36
N LEU A 15 23.53 -57.38 20.78
CA LEU A 15 23.35 -56.14 21.55
C LEU A 15 21.99 -55.58 21.25
N THR A 16 21.13 -55.83 22.15
CA THR A 16 19.97 -55.05 22.64
C THR A 16 19.61 -53.81 21.86
N SER A 17 18.42 -53.91 21.32
CA SER A 17 17.51 -52.83 21.00
C SER A 17 17.51 -51.72 22.06
N CYS A 18 18.08 -50.56 21.77
CA CYS A 18 17.65 -49.33 22.35
C CYS A 18 16.79 -48.62 21.28
N GLY A 19 15.49 -48.53 21.59
CA GLY A 19 14.55 -47.76 20.81
C GLY A 19 14.96 -46.30 20.81
N GLY A 20 15.70 -45.90 19.76
CA GLY A 20 15.88 -44.52 19.42
C GLY A 20 14.57 -43.99 18.82
N SER A 21 13.78 -43.28 19.61
CA SER A 21 12.78 -42.38 19.08
C SER A 21 13.44 -41.55 17.98
N LYS A 22 13.08 -41.82 16.73
CA LYS A 22 13.32 -40.91 15.67
C LYS A 22 12.52 -39.64 16.00
N THR A 23 13.13 -38.70 16.72
CA THR A 23 12.69 -37.34 16.75
C THR A 23 12.81 -36.84 15.29
N THR A 24 11.73 -36.95 14.56
CA THR A 24 11.56 -36.22 13.32
C THR A 24 11.60 -34.77 13.75
N THR A 25 12.76 -34.15 13.69
CA THR A 25 12.88 -32.69 13.68
C THR A 25 12.10 -32.28 12.43
N ALA A 26 10.83 -31.93 12.63
CA ALA A 26 10.08 -31.22 11.60
C ALA A 26 10.96 -30.00 11.30
N GLU A 27 11.55 -29.96 10.12
CA GLU A 27 12.18 -28.74 9.61
C GLU A 27 11.14 -27.66 9.76
N ALA A 28 11.40 -26.69 10.63
CA ALA A 28 10.51 -25.55 10.83
C ALA A 28 10.34 -24.91 9.45
N GLU A 29 9.14 -25.02 8.90
CA GLU A 29 8.81 -24.47 7.59
C GLU A 29 9.28 -23.02 7.55
N LYS A 30 10.26 -22.75 6.69
CA LYS A 30 10.89 -21.43 6.60
C LYS A 30 9.83 -20.43 6.15
N PHE A 31 9.37 -19.62 7.08
CA PHE A 31 8.39 -18.60 6.79
C PHE A 31 8.98 -17.55 5.85
N ASP A 32 8.37 -17.35 4.71
CA ASP A 32 8.74 -16.29 3.80
C ASP A 32 8.09 -14.97 4.23
N TYR A 33 8.91 -14.04 4.67
CA TYR A 33 8.47 -12.71 5.09
C TYR A 33 8.22 -11.78 3.90
N THR A 34 8.79 -12.02 2.73
CA THR A 34 8.62 -11.19 1.55
C THR A 34 7.39 -11.63 0.76
N VAL A 35 6.45 -10.71 0.55
CA VAL A 35 5.26 -10.95 -0.28
C VAL A 35 5.52 -10.54 -1.71
N GLU A 36 6.02 -9.32 -1.89
CA GLU A 36 6.25 -8.71 -3.20
C GLU A 36 7.32 -7.60 -3.09
N GLN A 37 8.04 -7.39 -4.18
CA GLN A 37 8.91 -6.24 -4.36
C GLN A 37 8.59 -5.54 -5.68
N PHE A 38 8.41 -4.24 -5.65
CA PHE A 38 8.19 -3.42 -6.84
C PHE A 38 8.80 -2.03 -6.66
N ALA A 39 9.37 -1.47 -7.72
CA ALA A 39 10.14 -0.23 -7.66
C ALA A 39 11.18 -0.28 -6.52
N ASP A 40 11.14 0.66 -5.61
CA ASP A 40 11.97 0.79 -4.40
C ASP A 40 11.27 0.27 -3.12
N LEU A 41 10.14 -0.43 -3.25
CA LEU A 41 9.32 -0.89 -2.14
C LEU A 41 9.35 -2.42 -2.01
N GLN A 42 9.38 -2.89 -0.78
CA GLN A 42 9.24 -4.30 -0.43
C GLN A 42 8.07 -4.50 0.53
N ILE A 43 7.13 -5.36 0.16
CA ILE A 43 5.99 -5.71 0.99
C ILE A 43 6.35 -6.90 1.84
N LEU A 44 6.25 -6.73 3.15
CA LEU A 44 6.52 -7.76 4.14
C LEU A 44 5.23 -8.22 4.82
N ARG A 45 5.21 -9.49 5.18
CA ARG A 45 4.20 -10.06 6.09
C ARG A 45 4.88 -10.57 7.35
N TYR A 46 4.14 -10.61 8.42
CA TYR A 46 4.65 -11.06 9.71
C TYR A 46 3.80 -12.22 10.26
N LYS A 47 4.44 -13.14 10.96
CA LYS A 47 3.72 -14.06 11.86
C LYS A 47 3.23 -13.28 13.07
N VAL A 48 2.05 -13.65 13.56
CA VAL A 48 1.47 -13.11 14.80
C VAL A 48 1.47 -14.24 15.84
N PRO A 49 2.56 -14.43 16.60
CA PRO A 49 2.63 -15.47 17.62
C PRO A 49 1.50 -15.29 18.64
N GLY A 50 0.90 -16.41 19.07
CA GLY A 50 -0.21 -16.40 20.02
C GLY A 50 -1.60 -16.17 19.41
N PHE A 51 -1.72 -15.86 18.10
CA PHE A 51 -3.03 -15.72 17.46
C PHE A 51 -3.85 -17.01 17.56
N GLU A 52 -3.20 -18.17 17.47
CA GLU A 52 -3.85 -19.49 17.55
C GLU A 52 -4.46 -19.75 18.93
N GLU A 53 -3.90 -19.15 19.98
CA GLU A 53 -4.33 -19.30 21.38
C GLU A 53 -5.58 -18.47 21.70
N LEU A 54 -5.94 -17.53 20.85
CA LEU A 54 -7.12 -16.67 21.02
C LEU A 54 -8.40 -17.51 20.95
N THR A 55 -9.38 -17.16 21.78
CA THR A 55 -10.73 -17.72 21.70
C THR A 55 -11.41 -17.33 20.38
N LEU A 56 -12.41 -18.10 19.94
CA LEU A 56 -13.18 -17.80 18.75
C LEU A 56 -13.75 -16.36 18.79
N LYS A 57 -14.32 -15.94 19.92
CA LYS A 57 -14.86 -14.58 20.09
C LYS A 57 -13.82 -13.47 19.89
N GLN A 58 -12.60 -13.70 20.35
CA GLN A 58 -11.50 -12.75 20.14
C GLN A 58 -11.08 -12.70 18.67
N LYS A 59 -11.01 -13.86 17.99
CA LYS A 59 -10.72 -13.93 16.55
C LYS A 59 -11.82 -13.24 15.72
N GLU A 60 -13.08 -13.44 16.05
CA GLU A 60 -14.23 -12.74 15.43
C GLU A 60 -14.14 -11.23 15.65
N LEU A 61 -13.81 -10.78 16.85
CA LEU A 61 -13.61 -9.35 17.13
C LEU A 61 -12.50 -8.75 16.25
N ILE A 62 -11.34 -9.42 16.15
CA ILE A 62 -10.22 -8.97 15.31
C ILE A 62 -10.64 -8.91 13.85
N TYR A 63 -11.40 -9.91 13.37
CA TYR A 63 -11.92 -9.91 12.00
C TYR A 63 -12.80 -8.67 11.73
N TYR A 64 -13.80 -8.41 12.57
CA TYR A 64 -14.68 -7.26 12.36
C TYR A 64 -13.97 -5.91 12.53
N LEU A 65 -13.00 -5.80 13.43
CA LEU A 65 -12.17 -4.60 13.55
C LEU A 65 -11.31 -4.38 12.30
N THR A 66 -10.82 -5.47 11.69
CA THR A 66 -10.06 -5.38 10.43
C THR A 66 -10.95 -4.92 9.27
N GLU A 67 -12.15 -5.49 9.13
CA GLU A 67 -13.13 -5.06 8.13
C GLU A 67 -13.49 -3.57 8.30
N ALA A 68 -13.77 -3.15 9.53
CA ALA A 68 -14.06 -1.75 9.83
C ALA A 68 -12.88 -0.82 9.48
N ALA A 69 -11.64 -1.23 9.73
CA ALA A 69 -10.44 -0.47 9.37
C ALA A 69 -10.27 -0.36 7.84
N LEU A 70 -10.66 -1.40 7.09
CA LEU A 70 -10.60 -1.37 5.63
C LEU A 70 -11.59 -0.35 5.03
N GLU A 71 -12.77 -0.18 5.62
CA GLU A 71 -13.75 0.84 5.20
C GLU A 71 -13.24 2.27 5.38
N GLY A 72 -12.40 2.53 6.37
CA GLY A 72 -11.77 3.85 6.60
C GLY A 72 -10.67 4.23 5.60
N ARG A 73 -10.27 3.32 4.70
CA ARG A 73 -9.12 3.54 3.79
C ARG A 73 -9.30 4.73 2.85
N ASP A 74 -10.50 4.96 2.36
CA ASP A 74 -10.78 6.04 1.41
C ASP A 74 -10.52 7.43 2.01
N ILE A 75 -10.70 7.58 3.33
CA ILE A 75 -10.43 8.82 4.07
C ILE A 75 -8.96 9.22 3.93
N LEU A 76 -8.02 8.27 4.01
CA LEU A 76 -6.59 8.55 3.90
C LEU A 76 -6.22 9.10 2.51
N PHE A 77 -6.82 8.55 1.44
CA PHE A 77 -6.61 9.04 0.09
C PHE A 77 -7.11 10.48 -0.06
N ASP A 78 -8.31 10.76 0.42
CA ASP A 78 -8.92 12.10 0.36
C ASP A 78 -8.10 13.13 1.17
N GLN A 79 -7.69 12.80 2.39
CA GLN A 79 -6.88 13.66 3.23
C GLN A 79 -5.50 13.97 2.66
N ASN A 80 -4.87 13.00 1.98
CA ASN A 80 -3.56 13.18 1.37
C ASN A 80 -3.60 14.02 0.07
N GLY A 81 -4.77 14.25 -0.51
CA GLY A 81 -4.92 15.11 -1.68
C GLY A 81 -6.29 14.99 -2.31
N LYS A 82 -6.88 16.12 -2.63
CA LYS A 82 -8.24 16.29 -3.17
C LYS A 82 -8.61 15.33 -4.32
N TYR A 83 -7.64 14.98 -5.16
CA TYR A 83 -7.87 14.13 -6.34
C TYR A 83 -7.45 12.68 -6.15
N ASN A 84 -6.77 12.34 -5.06
CA ASN A 84 -6.15 11.02 -4.88
C ASN A 84 -7.14 9.86 -4.94
N LEU A 85 -8.32 10.01 -4.33
CA LEU A 85 -9.34 8.96 -4.33
C LEU A 85 -9.88 8.71 -5.75
N ARG A 86 -10.11 9.77 -6.52
CA ARG A 86 -10.59 9.67 -7.91
C ARG A 86 -9.50 9.12 -8.83
N ILE A 87 -8.24 9.54 -8.65
CA ILE A 87 -7.10 8.99 -9.39
C ILE A 87 -6.97 7.50 -9.12
N ARG A 88 -6.99 7.08 -7.83
CA ARG A 88 -6.94 5.65 -7.47
C ARG A 88 -8.05 4.86 -8.17
N ARG A 89 -9.29 5.29 -8.04
CA ARG A 89 -10.45 4.59 -8.64
C ARG A 89 -10.38 4.53 -10.17
N MET A 90 -9.91 5.59 -10.83
CA MET A 90 -9.68 5.58 -12.28
C MET A 90 -8.61 4.58 -12.68
N LEU A 91 -7.46 4.56 -11.99
CA LEU A 91 -6.37 3.61 -12.26
C LEU A 91 -6.78 2.16 -11.97
N GLU A 92 -7.53 1.91 -10.89
CA GLU A 92 -8.11 0.60 -10.55
C GLU A 92 -9.07 0.12 -11.63
N ALA A 93 -9.92 1.01 -12.16
CA ALA A 93 -10.83 0.69 -13.26
C ALA A 93 -10.06 0.26 -14.51
N VAL A 94 -9.00 0.98 -14.88
CA VAL A 94 -8.12 0.60 -15.99
C VAL A 94 -7.43 -0.73 -15.69
N TYR A 95 -6.78 -0.87 -14.55
CA TYR A 95 -6.05 -2.10 -14.18
C TYR A 95 -6.91 -3.36 -14.28
N THR A 96 -8.15 -3.26 -13.79
CA THR A 96 -9.08 -4.39 -13.75
C THR A 96 -9.69 -4.69 -15.11
N ASN A 97 -10.13 -3.66 -15.85
CA ASN A 97 -11.03 -3.82 -16.99
C ASN A 97 -10.37 -3.57 -18.35
N TYR A 98 -9.09 -3.19 -18.42
CA TYR A 98 -8.39 -2.98 -19.69
C TYR A 98 -8.36 -4.24 -20.52
N GLN A 99 -8.83 -4.14 -21.78
CA GLN A 99 -8.96 -5.25 -22.73
C GLN A 99 -7.76 -5.37 -23.69
N GLY A 100 -6.84 -4.41 -23.66
CA GLY A 100 -5.64 -4.44 -24.50
C GLY A 100 -4.54 -5.33 -23.92
N ASP A 101 -3.38 -5.29 -24.55
CA ASP A 101 -2.23 -6.09 -24.13
C ASP A 101 -1.62 -5.55 -22.83
N LYS A 102 -1.79 -6.31 -21.75
CA LYS A 102 -1.24 -6.01 -20.41
C LYS A 102 0.26 -6.29 -20.28
N THR A 103 0.90 -6.82 -21.32
CA THR A 103 2.35 -7.06 -21.31
C THR A 103 3.16 -5.87 -21.79
N THR A 104 2.52 -4.85 -22.33
CA THR A 104 3.16 -3.63 -22.83
C THR A 104 3.89 -2.87 -21.71
N PRO A 105 4.99 -2.16 -22.03
CA PRO A 105 5.72 -1.35 -21.05
C PRO A 105 4.83 -0.30 -20.38
N ASP A 106 3.95 0.37 -21.11
CA ASP A 106 3.05 1.39 -20.56
C ASP A 106 2.09 0.79 -19.52
N PHE A 107 1.47 -0.36 -19.80
CA PHE A 107 0.59 -1.01 -18.84
C PHE A 107 1.34 -1.45 -17.56
N LYS A 108 2.51 -2.07 -17.71
CA LYS A 108 3.33 -2.48 -16.56
C LYS A 108 3.80 -1.29 -15.73
N ASN A 109 4.19 -0.22 -16.34
CA ASN A 109 4.59 1.00 -15.63
C ASN A 109 3.39 1.67 -14.93
N MET A 110 2.20 1.65 -15.55
CA MET A 110 0.97 2.11 -14.91
C MET A 110 0.60 1.21 -13.72
N GLU A 111 0.78 -0.10 -13.81
CA GLU A 111 0.59 -1.03 -12.69
C GLU A 111 1.55 -0.69 -11.51
N VAL A 112 2.83 -0.46 -11.79
CA VAL A 112 3.81 -0.05 -10.76
C VAL A 112 3.42 1.28 -10.13
N TYR A 113 2.97 2.25 -10.94
CA TYR A 113 2.48 3.54 -10.44
C TYR A 113 1.25 3.37 -9.53
N LEU A 114 0.27 2.55 -9.93
CA LEU A 114 -0.90 2.24 -9.11
C LEU A 114 -0.51 1.57 -7.79
N LYS A 115 0.42 0.63 -7.80
CA LYS A 115 0.95 0.00 -6.57
C LYS A 115 1.61 1.02 -5.64
N ARG A 116 2.35 2.01 -6.18
CA ARG A 116 2.88 3.13 -5.38
C ARG A 116 1.76 3.99 -4.79
N VAL A 117 0.73 4.30 -5.57
CA VAL A 117 -0.46 5.05 -5.12
C VAL A 117 -1.17 4.31 -3.99
N TRP A 118 -1.35 3.00 -4.10
CA TRP A 118 -1.91 2.18 -3.01
C TRP A 118 -1.07 2.22 -1.76
N PHE A 119 0.23 2.02 -1.89
CA PHE A 119 1.15 1.98 -0.76
C PHE A 119 1.23 3.31 -0.01
N SER A 120 1.23 4.42 -0.74
CA SER A 120 1.41 5.76 -0.17
C SER A 120 0.09 6.47 0.16
N ASN A 121 -1.05 5.86 -0.10
CA ASN A 121 -2.39 6.46 -0.01
C ASN A 121 -2.50 7.77 -0.80
N GLY A 122 -1.94 7.79 -2.02
CA GLY A 122 -1.96 8.93 -2.91
C GLY A 122 -0.77 8.98 -3.87
N ILE A 123 -0.72 10.06 -4.66
CA ILE A 123 0.28 10.25 -5.73
C ILE A 123 1.63 10.78 -5.23
N HIS A 124 1.81 10.91 -3.93
CA HIS A 124 3.05 11.43 -3.33
C HIS A 124 3.75 10.38 -2.49
N HIS A 125 5.07 10.45 -2.43
CA HIS A 125 5.87 9.56 -1.59
C HIS A 125 5.50 9.71 -0.11
N HIS A 126 5.33 8.57 0.58
CA HIS A 126 4.79 8.54 1.94
C HIS A 126 5.68 9.20 3.00
N TYR A 127 7.00 9.30 2.78
CA TYR A 127 7.95 10.01 3.64
C TYR A 127 8.41 11.33 3.02
N GLY A 128 8.98 11.27 1.80
CA GLY A 128 9.61 12.43 1.15
C GLY A 128 8.62 13.48 0.68
N THR A 129 7.34 13.13 0.59
CA THR A 129 6.22 13.98 0.16
C THR A 129 6.24 14.43 -1.30
N GLU A 130 7.28 14.10 -2.08
CA GLU A 130 7.40 14.41 -3.51
C GLU A 130 6.38 13.61 -4.33
N LYS A 131 5.90 14.23 -5.39
CA LYS A 131 4.99 13.58 -6.33
C LYS A 131 5.70 12.49 -7.14
N PHE A 132 5.04 11.36 -7.32
CA PHE A 132 5.49 10.30 -8.23
C PHE A 132 5.40 10.75 -9.67
N VAL A 133 6.47 10.54 -10.43
CA VAL A 133 6.49 10.78 -11.88
C VAL A 133 6.04 9.49 -12.58
N PRO A 134 4.99 9.53 -13.42
CA PRO A 134 4.58 8.38 -14.21
C PRO A 134 5.64 8.00 -15.26
N ASN A 135 5.92 6.70 -15.38
CA ASN A 135 6.80 6.14 -16.42
C ASN A 135 6.01 5.54 -17.58
N PHE A 136 4.75 5.96 -17.77
CA PHE A 136 3.88 5.57 -18.88
C PHE A 136 3.32 6.81 -19.56
N SER A 137 2.90 6.66 -20.81
CA SER A 137 2.45 7.80 -21.59
C SER A 137 1.04 8.26 -21.20
N GLN A 138 0.82 9.57 -21.24
CA GLN A 138 -0.50 10.16 -21.04
C GLN A 138 -1.49 9.66 -22.09
N GLU A 139 -1.04 9.48 -23.33
CA GLU A 139 -1.86 8.99 -24.44
C GLU A 139 -2.34 7.56 -24.19
N PHE A 140 -1.47 6.67 -23.71
CA PHE A 140 -1.85 5.32 -23.30
C PHE A 140 -2.97 5.36 -22.25
N LEU A 141 -2.79 6.14 -21.17
CA LEU A 141 -3.80 6.21 -20.11
C LEU A 141 -5.12 6.78 -20.63
N LYS A 142 -5.07 7.80 -21.52
CA LYS A 142 -6.27 8.38 -22.12
C LYS A 142 -7.05 7.34 -22.93
N GLN A 143 -6.39 6.63 -23.83
CA GLN A 143 -7.02 5.57 -24.62
C GLN A 143 -7.59 4.45 -23.76
N ALA A 144 -6.86 4.05 -22.73
CA ALA A 144 -7.31 3.03 -21.79
C ALA A 144 -8.59 3.47 -21.03
N VAL A 145 -8.64 4.72 -20.54
CA VAL A 145 -9.82 5.27 -19.85
C VAL A 145 -11.01 5.41 -20.80
N LEU A 146 -10.81 5.95 -22.00
CA LEU A 146 -11.88 6.13 -22.99
C LEU A 146 -12.43 4.81 -23.53
N GLY A 147 -11.67 3.74 -23.47
CA GLY A 147 -12.08 2.38 -23.83
C GLY A 147 -12.94 1.67 -22.79
N LEU A 148 -13.15 2.25 -21.60
CA LEU A 148 -13.94 1.65 -20.53
C LEU A 148 -15.41 2.11 -20.56
N ASP A 149 -16.29 1.27 -20.02
CA ASP A 149 -17.66 1.70 -19.69
C ASP A 149 -17.63 2.85 -18.67
N ALA A 150 -18.35 3.92 -18.95
CA ALA A 150 -18.46 5.09 -18.08
C ALA A 150 -18.90 4.75 -16.64
N LYS A 151 -19.66 3.67 -16.46
CA LYS A 151 -20.12 3.20 -15.14
C LYS A 151 -18.97 2.69 -14.25
N LEU A 152 -17.84 2.33 -14.84
CA LEU A 152 -16.65 1.85 -14.12
C LEU A 152 -15.75 3.01 -13.68
N LEU A 153 -15.95 4.20 -14.23
CA LEU A 153 -15.13 5.37 -13.96
C LEU A 153 -15.70 6.22 -12.83
N PRO A 154 -14.84 6.89 -12.04
CA PRO A 154 -15.25 7.77 -10.94
C PRO A 154 -15.76 9.12 -11.45
N LEU A 155 -16.76 9.10 -12.34
CA LEU A 155 -17.35 10.28 -12.93
C LEU A 155 -18.27 11.02 -11.94
N GLU A 156 -18.20 12.33 -11.97
CA GLU A 156 -19.19 13.18 -11.31
C GLU A 156 -20.48 13.24 -12.14
N LYS A 157 -21.55 13.77 -11.53
CA LYS A 157 -22.85 13.84 -12.19
C LYS A 157 -22.74 14.68 -13.48
N GLY A 158 -22.98 14.05 -14.63
CA GLY A 158 -22.93 14.66 -15.94
C GLY A 158 -21.52 14.82 -16.52
N GLN A 159 -20.49 14.31 -15.86
CA GLN A 159 -19.11 14.33 -16.35
C GLN A 159 -18.88 13.23 -17.40
N THR A 160 -18.12 13.52 -18.45
CA THR A 160 -17.67 12.53 -19.42
C THR A 160 -16.27 12.00 -19.07
N ALA A 161 -15.87 10.86 -19.67
CA ALA A 161 -14.54 10.31 -19.50
C ALA A 161 -13.43 11.27 -20.00
N ASP A 162 -13.66 12.01 -21.09
CA ASP A 162 -12.74 13.05 -21.57
C ASP A 162 -12.57 14.18 -20.55
N GLN A 163 -13.65 14.63 -19.93
CA GLN A 163 -13.61 15.65 -18.88
C GLN A 163 -12.89 15.16 -17.62
N LEU A 164 -13.09 13.89 -17.25
CA LEU A 164 -12.33 13.26 -16.17
C LEU A 164 -10.82 13.26 -16.47
N CYS A 165 -10.43 12.88 -17.70
CA CYS A 165 -9.04 12.94 -18.13
C CYS A 165 -8.50 14.38 -18.10
N ALA A 166 -9.25 15.34 -18.62
CA ALA A 166 -8.84 16.75 -18.63
C ALA A 166 -8.61 17.32 -17.21
N GLU A 167 -9.38 16.86 -16.23
CA GLU A 167 -9.24 17.25 -14.81
C GLU A 167 -8.07 16.57 -14.11
N LEU A 168 -7.93 15.24 -14.25
CA LEU A 168 -6.98 14.47 -13.46
C LEU A 168 -5.57 14.39 -14.07
N PHE A 169 -5.44 14.50 -15.40
CA PHE A 169 -4.14 14.32 -16.05
C PHE A 169 -3.12 15.41 -15.71
N PRO A 170 -3.46 16.70 -15.61
CA PRO A 170 -2.52 17.68 -15.09
C PRO A 170 -2.01 17.34 -13.70
N VAL A 171 -2.89 16.81 -12.84
CA VAL A 171 -2.52 16.39 -11.48
C VAL A 171 -1.56 15.20 -11.50
N ILE A 172 -1.71 14.26 -12.44
CA ILE A 172 -0.86 13.07 -12.55
C ILE A 172 0.47 13.40 -13.24
N PHE A 173 0.42 14.09 -14.40
CA PHE A 173 1.56 14.19 -15.32
C PHE A 173 2.34 15.50 -15.21
N ASP A 174 1.73 16.61 -14.81
CA ASP A 174 2.44 17.88 -14.67
C ASP A 174 3.18 17.96 -13.33
N PRO A 175 4.51 17.97 -13.31
CA PRO A 175 5.27 18.04 -12.08
C PRO A 175 5.07 19.34 -11.28
N ALA A 176 4.58 20.42 -11.91
CA ALA A 176 4.32 21.69 -11.26
C ALA A 176 2.97 21.72 -10.49
N VAL A 177 2.03 20.85 -10.87
CA VAL A 177 0.73 20.77 -10.22
C VAL A 177 0.81 19.89 -8.99
N MET A 178 0.58 20.45 -7.80
CA MET A 178 0.65 19.73 -6.51
C MET A 178 1.98 18.97 -6.34
N PRO A 179 3.13 19.64 -6.39
CA PRO A 179 4.44 18.99 -6.41
C PRO A 179 4.77 18.23 -5.14
N LYS A 180 4.18 18.65 -4.01
CA LYS A 180 4.40 18.03 -2.69
C LYS A 180 3.08 17.79 -1.95
N ARG A 181 3.02 16.68 -1.23
CA ARG A 181 1.91 16.42 -0.31
C ARG A 181 1.90 17.44 0.84
N VAL A 182 3.07 17.69 1.43
CA VAL A 182 3.29 18.70 2.46
C VAL A 182 4.49 19.54 2.05
N ASN A 183 4.30 20.85 1.84
CA ASN A 183 5.36 21.77 1.50
C ASN A 183 5.75 22.59 2.73
N GLN A 184 6.92 22.30 3.29
CA GLN A 184 7.48 22.99 4.46
C GLN A 184 8.68 23.87 4.09
N ALA A 185 8.73 24.34 2.84
CA ALA A 185 9.80 25.22 2.40
C ALA A 185 9.68 26.60 3.06
N ASP A 186 10.82 27.19 3.43
CA ASP A 186 10.87 28.51 4.04
C ASP A 186 10.25 29.59 3.12
N GLY A 187 9.37 30.37 3.66
CA GLY A 187 8.70 31.46 2.94
C GLY A 187 7.45 31.06 2.15
N GLU A 188 7.13 29.77 2.09
CA GLU A 188 5.93 29.26 1.44
C GLU A 188 4.76 29.13 2.43
N ASP A 189 3.54 29.31 1.92
CA ASP A 189 2.32 29.05 2.72
C ASP A 189 2.06 27.54 2.76
N LEU A 190 2.24 26.94 3.93
CA LEU A 190 2.09 25.49 4.14
C LEU A 190 0.73 24.96 3.67
N VAL A 191 -0.34 25.73 3.88
CA VAL A 191 -1.71 25.28 3.56
C VAL A 191 -1.99 25.39 2.07
N LEU A 192 -1.65 26.54 1.45
CA LEU A 192 -1.94 26.77 0.04
C LEU A 192 -1.05 25.97 -0.93
N THR A 193 0.19 25.68 -0.53
CA THR A 193 1.17 25.02 -1.41
C THR A 193 1.28 23.50 -1.20
N SER A 194 0.58 22.95 -0.20
CA SER A 194 0.49 21.50 0.04
C SER A 194 -0.71 20.88 -0.67
N ALA A 195 -0.55 19.63 -1.12
CA ALA A 195 -1.65 18.87 -1.72
C ALA A 195 -2.63 18.27 -0.68
N CYS A 196 -2.25 18.24 0.60
CA CYS A 196 -3.13 17.77 1.68
C CYS A 196 -4.46 18.52 1.69
N ASN A 197 -5.57 17.78 1.82
CA ASN A 197 -6.93 18.26 1.69
C ASN A 197 -7.62 18.45 3.05
N TYR A 198 -6.93 19.13 3.99
CA TYR A 198 -7.52 19.47 5.30
C TYR A 198 -8.20 20.83 5.31
N TYR A 199 -7.82 21.70 4.38
CA TYR A 199 -8.32 23.06 4.23
C TYR A 199 -8.62 23.36 2.78
N ASP A 200 -9.63 24.17 2.51
CA ASP A 200 -9.97 24.69 1.19
C ASP A 200 -10.21 26.20 1.28
N GLY A 201 -9.51 26.96 0.44
CA GLY A 201 -9.69 28.40 0.32
C GLY A 201 -9.20 29.25 1.51
N VAL A 202 -8.36 28.70 2.40
CA VAL A 202 -7.78 29.43 3.54
C VAL A 202 -6.25 29.38 3.48
N THR A 203 -5.62 30.44 4.01
CA THR A 203 -4.17 30.51 4.18
C THR A 203 -3.71 29.89 5.48
N GLN A 204 -2.42 29.56 5.58
CA GLN A 204 -1.81 29.13 6.84
C GLN A 204 -2.05 30.14 7.97
N LYS A 205 -1.88 31.43 7.69
CA LYS A 205 -2.06 32.51 8.69
C LYS A 205 -3.49 32.59 9.22
N GLU A 206 -4.49 32.36 8.37
CA GLU A 206 -5.90 32.34 8.78
C GLU A 206 -6.19 31.12 9.66
N ALA A 207 -5.68 29.93 9.30
CA ALA A 207 -5.80 28.73 10.09
C ALA A 207 -5.13 28.90 11.47
N GLU A 208 -3.89 29.40 11.53
CA GLU A 208 -3.17 29.68 12.78
C GLU A 208 -3.92 30.65 13.66
N ARG A 209 -4.46 31.73 13.10
CA ARG A 209 -5.27 32.69 13.84
C ARG A 209 -6.52 32.05 14.44
N PHE A 210 -7.19 31.21 13.72
CA PHE A 210 -8.38 30.51 14.21
C PHE A 210 -8.03 29.61 15.41
N TYR A 211 -6.99 28.77 15.28
CA TYR A 211 -6.58 27.89 16.37
C TYR A 211 -6.00 28.62 17.57
N SER A 212 -5.30 29.71 17.38
CA SER A 212 -4.83 30.55 18.52
C SER A 212 -5.99 31.09 19.33
N CYS A 213 -7.10 31.49 18.70
CA CYS A 213 -8.30 31.90 19.41
C CYS A 213 -8.93 30.76 20.23
N LEU A 214 -8.95 29.54 19.71
CA LEU A 214 -9.51 28.38 20.41
C LEU A 214 -8.72 27.99 21.65
N LEU A 215 -7.38 28.13 21.63
CA LEU A 215 -6.53 27.85 22.78
C LEU A 215 -6.82 28.79 23.96
N TYR A 216 -7.27 30.03 23.68
CA TYR A 216 -7.66 30.99 24.74
C TYR A 216 -9.08 30.79 25.28
N THR A 217 -9.95 30.14 24.51
CA THR A 217 -11.39 30.04 24.86
C THR A 217 -11.78 28.64 25.38
N SER A 218 -10.94 27.63 25.22
CA SER A 218 -11.18 26.29 25.71
C SER A 218 -10.08 25.90 26.70
N PRO A 219 -10.31 25.98 28.02
CA PRO A 219 -9.34 25.50 29.00
C PRO A 219 -9.07 24.03 28.75
N SER A 220 -7.79 23.67 28.70
CA SER A 220 -7.38 22.28 28.60
C SER A 220 -7.98 21.47 29.76
N PRO A 221 -8.43 20.22 29.57
CA PRO A 221 -8.83 19.35 30.67
C PRO A 221 -7.78 19.22 31.78
N ARG A 222 -6.51 19.57 31.48
CA ARG A 222 -5.41 19.61 32.48
C ARG A 222 -5.44 20.83 33.37
N ASP A 223 -6.13 21.90 32.98
CA ASP A 223 -6.20 23.14 33.73
C ASP A 223 -7.42 23.19 34.68
N CYS A 224 -8.17 22.09 34.74
CA CYS A 224 -9.35 21.92 35.58
C CYS A 224 -9.06 21.09 36.85
N SER A 225 -7.79 20.96 37.28
CA SER A 225 -7.38 20.26 38.50
C SER A 225 -7.13 21.23 39.64
#